data_b79a98676b17884d2889462c2174a8cb
#
_entry.id   b79a98676b17884d2889462c2174a8cb
#
_cell.length_a   1.000
_cell.length_b   1.000
_cell.length_c   1.000
_cell.angle_alpha   90.00
_cell.angle_beta   90.00
_cell.angle_gamma   90.00
#
_symmetry.space_group_name_H-M   'P 1'
#
loop_
_entity.id
_entity.type
_entity.pdbx_description
1 polymer ?
#
loop_
_entity_poly.entity_id
_entity_poly.type
_entity_poly.pdbx_seq_one_letter_code
_entity_poly.pdbx_strand_id
1 'polypeptide(L)'
;MLPRLLYVGDVPVEASYHGSALLHRLLSNYPVDRLMILETATPSQPNRRLAQVKYTTQPIGKQRWLNTRFHPYVVAWFTRLGKHAGPKISQSINGFDFEAVFTVAHGFGWIAAAEIAKQRRVPLHLVVHDDWPRVADIAPRFRNWIDEQFGNVYRQARSRLCVSPAMSRFYEGRYGAPANVIYPSRAANATEFEKPPARIGSNNSQFTIAFAGTINSQGYIHALQALQSVLKLVNGRLLLFGPLTVDVAEQIGLNDPNTEVCGLLSSEQLLARLREEADALFVPMSFAESDRGNMTMAFPSKLADYTVTGLPLLIYGPAYCSAVKWARDNPGVAEVIESESGLREAVASLAQHPEHRLALGTRVLEVGYEYFSHARVQQVFHQLLSA
;
A
#
# COMPACT_ATOMS: atom_id res chain seq x y z
N MET A 1 5.73 15.40 -23.16
CA MET A 1 4.26 15.22 -23.13
C MET A 1 4.00 13.80 -22.65
N LEU A 2 3.02 13.56 -21.73
CA LEU A 2 2.70 12.23 -21.24
C LEU A 2 2.14 11.35 -22.39
N PRO A 3 2.51 10.06 -22.48
CA PRO A 3 1.99 9.18 -23.53
C PRO A 3 0.49 8.92 -23.38
N ARG A 4 -0.17 8.49 -24.45
CA ARG A 4 -1.54 7.93 -24.35
C ARG A 4 -1.43 6.55 -23.70
N LEU A 5 -1.93 6.44 -22.46
CA LEU A 5 -1.71 5.31 -21.55
C LEU A 5 -2.92 4.38 -21.49
N LEU A 6 -2.69 3.11 -21.77
CA LEU A 6 -3.64 2.05 -21.51
C LEU A 6 -3.29 1.31 -20.22
N TYR A 7 -4.11 1.42 -19.17
CA TYR A 7 -4.02 0.51 -18.04
C TYR A 7 -4.69 -0.82 -18.37
N VAL A 8 -4.01 -1.93 -18.07
CA VAL A 8 -4.56 -3.30 -18.19
C VAL A 8 -4.25 -4.05 -16.91
N GLY A 9 -5.26 -4.47 -16.15
CA GLY A 9 -5.02 -5.17 -14.89
C GLY A 9 -6.26 -5.70 -14.20
N ASP A 10 -6.04 -6.59 -13.22
CA ASP A 10 -7.09 -7.20 -12.39
C ASP A 10 -7.46 -6.34 -11.18
N VAL A 11 -6.58 -5.43 -10.77
CA VAL A 11 -6.84 -4.49 -9.69
C VAL A 11 -7.68 -3.34 -10.25
N PRO A 12 -8.91 -3.14 -9.74
CA PRO A 12 -9.76 -2.07 -10.22
C PRO A 12 -9.17 -0.70 -9.87
N VAL A 13 -9.29 0.25 -10.79
CA VAL A 13 -8.85 1.64 -10.55
C VAL A 13 -10.01 2.42 -9.97
N GLU A 14 -10.09 2.50 -8.64
CA GLU A 14 -11.20 3.15 -7.93
C GLU A 14 -10.76 3.71 -6.57
N ALA A 15 -11.48 4.71 -6.07
CA ALA A 15 -11.30 5.30 -4.73
C ALA A 15 -11.86 4.33 -3.66
N SER A 16 -11.13 3.24 -3.37
CA SER A 16 -11.49 2.25 -2.36
C SER A 16 -10.32 1.96 -1.43
N TYR A 17 -9.89 0.69 -1.31
CA TYR A 17 -8.86 0.27 -0.36
C TYR A 17 -7.68 -0.40 -1.08
N HIS A 18 -6.55 -0.53 -0.37
CA HIS A 18 -5.37 -1.28 -0.82
C HIS A 18 -4.83 -0.86 -2.21
N GLY A 19 -4.54 -1.82 -3.07
CA GLY A 19 -3.98 -1.59 -4.40
C GLY A 19 -4.85 -0.74 -5.32
N SER A 20 -6.20 -0.81 -5.18
CA SER A 20 -7.13 0.03 -5.94
C SER A 20 -6.96 1.50 -5.64
N ALA A 21 -6.89 1.87 -4.36
CA ALA A 21 -6.65 3.24 -3.93
C ALA A 21 -5.28 3.76 -4.39
N LEU A 22 -4.25 2.91 -4.35
CA LEU A 22 -2.92 3.26 -4.86
C LEU A 22 -2.96 3.60 -6.34
N LEU A 23 -3.56 2.74 -7.16
CA LEU A 23 -3.69 2.98 -8.60
C LEU A 23 -4.57 4.20 -8.91
N HIS A 24 -5.69 4.36 -8.19
CA HIS A 24 -6.55 5.54 -8.33
C HIS A 24 -5.77 6.83 -8.05
N ARG A 25 -5.04 6.90 -6.94
CA ARG A 25 -4.20 8.06 -6.57
C ARG A 25 -3.10 8.31 -7.61
N LEU A 26 -2.48 7.25 -8.12
CA LEU A 26 -1.41 7.34 -9.10
C LEU A 26 -1.88 7.85 -10.46
N LEU A 27 -3.12 7.52 -10.86
CA LEU A 27 -3.69 7.89 -12.15
C LEU A 27 -4.62 9.12 -12.10
N SER A 28 -4.91 9.68 -10.90
CA SER A 28 -5.92 10.74 -10.71
C SER A 28 -5.63 12.04 -11.46
N ASN A 29 -4.35 12.37 -11.65
CA ASN A 29 -3.92 13.59 -12.37
C ASN A 29 -3.43 13.29 -13.80
N TYR A 30 -3.68 12.08 -14.30
CA TYR A 30 -3.37 11.78 -15.69
C TYR A 30 -4.38 12.46 -16.62
N PRO A 31 -3.97 13.04 -17.78
CA PRO A 31 -4.89 13.66 -18.70
C PRO A 31 -5.98 12.68 -19.16
N VAL A 32 -7.24 13.04 -18.98
CA VAL A 32 -8.40 12.14 -19.18
C VAL A 32 -8.57 11.67 -20.62
N ASP A 33 -8.18 12.50 -21.58
CA ASP A 33 -8.17 12.18 -23.01
C ASP A 33 -7.01 11.27 -23.42
N ARG A 34 -6.02 11.10 -22.53
CA ARG A 34 -4.83 10.28 -22.73
C ARG A 34 -4.80 9.02 -21.87
N LEU A 35 -5.86 8.71 -21.12
CA LEU A 35 -5.97 7.54 -20.25
C LEU A 35 -7.18 6.69 -20.59
N MET A 36 -6.96 5.38 -20.72
CA MET A 36 -8.02 4.38 -20.79
C MET A 36 -7.74 3.26 -19.79
N ILE A 37 -8.76 2.83 -19.06
CA ILE A 37 -8.71 1.74 -18.09
C ILE A 37 -9.38 0.51 -18.66
N LEU A 38 -8.63 -0.60 -18.72
CA LEU A 38 -9.14 -1.92 -19.06
C LEU A 38 -8.97 -2.86 -17.86
N GLU A 39 -10.08 -3.26 -17.28
CA GLU A 39 -10.15 -4.16 -16.14
C GLU A 39 -10.32 -5.60 -16.61
N THR A 40 -9.44 -6.50 -16.15
CA THR A 40 -9.37 -7.89 -16.60
C THR A 40 -10.01 -8.88 -15.62
N ALA A 41 -10.57 -8.39 -14.52
CA ALA A 41 -11.29 -9.17 -13.51
C ALA A 41 -12.61 -8.49 -13.12
N THR A 42 -12.78 -8.16 -11.84
CA THR A 42 -13.98 -7.49 -11.32
C THR A 42 -13.98 -6.01 -11.73
N PRO A 43 -15.09 -5.51 -12.30
CA PRO A 43 -15.17 -4.10 -12.64
C PRO A 43 -15.22 -3.21 -11.40
N SER A 44 -14.59 -2.06 -11.47
CA SER A 44 -14.65 -1.00 -10.45
C SER A 44 -16.08 -0.45 -10.30
N GLN A 45 -16.39 0.05 -9.10
CA GLN A 45 -17.68 0.67 -8.82
C GLN A 45 -17.79 2.03 -9.54
N PRO A 46 -18.85 2.29 -10.33
CA PRO A 46 -18.95 3.50 -11.15
C PRO A 46 -18.78 4.81 -10.38
N ASN A 47 -19.33 4.89 -9.16
CA ASN A 47 -19.25 6.07 -8.30
C ASN A 47 -17.88 6.29 -7.63
N ARG A 48 -16.94 5.36 -7.82
CA ARG A 48 -15.57 5.43 -7.27
C ARG A 48 -14.49 5.53 -8.34
N ARG A 49 -14.89 5.56 -9.62
CA ARG A 49 -13.97 5.68 -10.77
C ARG A 49 -13.35 7.07 -10.89
N LEU A 50 -12.27 7.17 -11.64
CA LEU A 50 -11.74 8.45 -12.10
C LEU A 50 -12.78 9.13 -13.00
N ALA A 51 -13.08 10.40 -12.72
CA ALA A 51 -14.06 11.16 -13.49
C ALA A 51 -13.62 11.31 -14.94
N GLN A 52 -14.57 11.17 -15.88
CA GLN A 52 -14.37 11.36 -17.33
C GLN A 52 -13.39 10.41 -18.01
N VAL A 53 -12.75 9.49 -17.30
CA VAL A 53 -11.87 8.47 -17.87
C VAL A 53 -12.71 7.34 -18.48
N LYS A 54 -12.29 6.82 -19.62
CA LYS A 54 -12.96 5.68 -20.28
C LYS A 54 -12.56 4.38 -19.60
N TYR A 55 -13.56 3.63 -19.13
CA TYR A 55 -13.39 2.28 -18.56
C TYR A 55 -14.01 1.23 -19.49
N THR A 56 -13.36 0.09 -19.58
CA THR A 56 -13.90 -1.13 -20.21
C THR A 56 -13.50 -2.34 -19.37
N THR A 57 -14.28 -3.41 -19.45
CA THR A 57 -14.02 -4.64 -18.68
C THR A 57 -14.02 -5.83 -19.65
N GLN A 58 -12.93 -6.61 -19.59
CA GLN A 58 -12.77 -7.84 -20.36
C GLN A 58 -12.17 -8.93 -19.46
N PRO A 59 -12.99 -9.69 -18.71
CA PRO A 59 -12.49 -10.67 -17.75
C PRO A 59 -11.67 -11.79 -18.41
N ILE A 60 -10.54 -12.13 -17.78
CA ILE A 60 -9.74 -13.29 -18.12
C ILE A 60 -10.33 -14.52 -17.41
N GLY A 61 -11.01 -15.37 -18.18
CA GLY A 61 -11.67 -16.56 -17.65
C GLY A 61 -12.95 -16.27 -16.86
N LYS A 62 -13.53 -17.33 -16.29
CA LYS A 62 -14.75 -17.24 -15.46
C LYS A 62 -14.36 -17.06 -13.99
N GLN A 63 -14.42 -15.85 -13.47
CA GLN A 63 -13.98 -15.47 -12.11
C GLN A 63 -14.56 -16.38 -11.00
N ARG A 64 -15.78 -16.92 -11.17
CA ARG A 64 -16.38 -17.87 -10.21
C ARG A 64 -15.53 -19.12 -9.92
N TRP A 65 -14.63 -19.49 -10.81
CA TRP A 65 -13.76 -20.66 -10.61
C TRP A 65 -12.64 -20.41 -9.59
N LEU A 66 -12.27 -19.14 -9.38
CA LEU A 66 -11.34 -18.75 -8.31
C LEU A 66 -11.90 -19.00 -6.91
N ASN A 67 -13.23 -19.11 -6.76
CA ASN A 67 -13.88 -19.37 -5.48
C ASN A 67 -14.11 -20.88 -5.22
N THR A 68 -13.34 -21.75 -5.86
CA THR A 68 -13.45 -23.21 -5.72
C THR A 68 -12.21 -23.79 -5.03
N ARG A 69 -12.31 -25.04 -4.54
CA ARG A 69 -11.16 -25.81 -4.01
C ARG A 69 -10.02 -25.98 -5.01
N PHE A 70 -10.25 -25.71 -6.28
CA PHE A 70 -9.25 -25.79 -7.35
C PHE A 70 -8.55 -24.46 -7.61
N HIS A 71 -8.77 -23.45 -6.76
CA HIS A 71 -8.17 -22.12 -6.89
C HIS A 71 -6.69 -22.15 -7.31
N PRO A 72 -5.77 -22.91 -6.66
CA PRO A 72 -4.36 -22.90 -7.02
C PRO A 72 -4.03 -23.36 -8.46
N TYR A 73 -4.90 -24.19 -9.03
CA TYR A 73 -4.80 -24.63 -10.42
C TYR A 73 -5.44 -23.63 -11.40
N VAL A 74 -6.55 -23.04 -10.97
CA VAL A 74 -7.26 -22.03 -11.76
C VAL A 74 -6.38 -20.79 -11.93
N VAL A 75 -5.64 -20.38 -10.91
CA VAL A 75 -4.66 -19.29 -10.98
C VAL A 75 -3.63 -19.54 -12.09
N ALA A 76 -3.00 -20.71 -12.11
CA ALA A 76 -2.04 -21.07 -13.14
C ALA A 76 -2.68 -21.10 -14.55
N TRP A 77 -3.90 -21.62 -14.64
CA TRP A 77 -4.63 -21.67 -15.91
C TRP A 77 -5.03 -20.28 -16.40
N PHE A 78 -5.51 -19.40 -15.53
CA PHE A 78 -5.84 -18.01 -15.89
C PHE A 78 -4.59 -17.22 -16.30
N THR A 79 -3.46 -17.45 -15.66
CA THR A 79 -2.17 -16.88 -16.09
C THR A 79 -1.87 -17.30 -17.55
N ARG A 80 -2.10 -18.58 -17.89
CA ARG A 80 -1.92 -19.06 -19.27
C ARG A 80 -2.93 -18.45 -20.23
N LEU A 81 -4.21 -18.33 -19.83
CA LEU A 81 -5.25 -17.67 -20.64
C LEU A 81 -4.91 -16.19 -20.86
N GLY A 82 -4.38 -15.50 -19.85
CA GLY A 82 -3.93 -14.11 -19.96
C GLY A 82 -2.92 -13.90 -21.07
N LYS A 83 -1.98 -14.85 -21.23
CA LYS A 83 -0.99 -14.83 -22.31
C LYS A 83 -1.63 -14.86 -23.71
N HIS A 84 -2.77 -15.48 -23.85
CA HIS A 84 -3.50 -15.59 -25.13
C HIS A 84 -4.70 -14.62 -25.24
N ALA A 85 -4.94 -13.77 -24.24
CA ALA A 85 -6.07 -12.85 -24.22
C ALA A 85 -5.86 -11.59 -25.08
N GLY A 86 -4.61 -11.28 -25.46
CA GLY A 86 -4.22 -10.05 -26.16
C GLY A 86 -5.11 -9.71 -27.37
N PRO A 87 -5.40 -10.63 -28.32
CA PRO A 87 -6.24 -10.32 -29.48
C PRO A 87 -7.67 -9.91 -29.13
N LYS A 88 -8.30 -10.60 -28.16
CA LYS A 88 -9.67 -10.27 -27.70
C LYS A 88 -9.70 -8.93 -26.97
N ILE A 89 -8.71 -8.68 -26.13
CA ILE A 89 -8.58 -7.41 -25.42
C ILE A 89 -8.34 -6.27 -26.41
N SER A 90 -7.50 -6.47 -27.43
CA SER A 90 -7.27 -5.46 -28.48
C SER A 90 -8.55 -5.05 -29.21
N GLN A 91 -9.52 -5.96 -29.36
CA GLN A 91 -10.84 -5.63 -29.94
C GLN A 91 -11.67 -4.74 -29.01
N SER A 92 -11.56 -4.95 -27.68
CA SER A 92 -12.35 -4.21 -26.68
C SER A 92 -11.90 -2.75 -26.52
N ILE A 93 -10.69 -2.41 -26.96
CA ILE A 93 -10.09 -1.07 -26.87
C ILE A 93 -10.13 -0.31 -28.21
N ASN A 94 -10.95 -0.77 -29.17
CA ASN A 94 -11.08 -0.11 -30.45
C ASN A 94 -11.40 1.39 -30.30
N GLY A 95 -10.65 2.22 -31.06
CA GLY A 95 -10.77 3.68 -31.06
C GLY A 95 -9.91 4.40 -30.02
N PHE A 96 -9.10 3.68 -29.22
CA PHE A 96 -8.08 4.29 -28.37
C PHE A 96 -6.70 3.87 -28.86
N ASP A 97 -6.02 4.80 -29.51
CA ASP A 97 -4.65 4.59 -29.99
C ASP A 97 -3.67 4.97 -28.86
N PHE A 98 -3.12 3.96 -28.19
CA PHE A 98 -2.25 4.13 -27.02
C PHE A 98 -0.76 4.02 -27.40
N GLU A 99 0.05 4.78 -26.68
CA GLU A 99 1.51 4.89 -26.87
C GLU A 99 2.30 4.12 -25.80
N ALA A 100 1.63 3.74 -24.71
CA ALA A 100 2.22 2.94 -23.63
C ALA A 100 1.16 2.07 -22.94
N VAL A 101 1.60 0.96 -22.34
CA VAL A 101 0.78 0.09 -21.49
C VAL A 101 1.28 0.16 -20.05
N PHE A 102 0.36 0.30 -19.12
CA PHE A 102 0.61 0.31 -17.68
C PHE A 102 -0.11 -0.84 -17.00
N THR A 103 0.54 -1.51 -16.06
CA THR A 103 -0.05 -2.64 -15.33
C THR A 103 0.52 -2.75 -13.92
N VAL A 104 -0.16 -3.54 -13.09
CA VAL A 104 0.30 -3.91 -11.75
C VAL A 104 0.49 -5.42 -11.65
N ALA A 105 1.54 -5.84 -10.96
CA ALA A 105 1.85 -7.23 -10.70
C ALA A 105 0.87 -7.80 -9.65
N HIS A 106 -0.35 -8.12 -10.10
CA HIS A 106 -1.39 -8.75 -9.29
C HIS A 106 -2.33 -9.53 -10.22
N GLY A 107 -2.90 -10.64 -9.74
CA GLY A 107 -3.78 -11.46 -10.55
C GLY A 107 -3.15 -11.95 -11.86
N PHE A 108 -3.82 -11.78 -12.98
CA PHE A 108 -3.42 -12.32 -14.29
C PHE A 108 -3.31 -11.23 -15.38
N GLY A 109 -3.80 -10.02 -15.12
CA GLY A 109 -3.87 -8.93 -16.09
C GLY A 109 -2.49 -8.47 -16.56
N TRP A 110 -1.46 -8.57 -15.72
CA TRP A 110 -0.10 -8.17 -16.03
C TRP A 110 0.51 -8.93 -17.23
N ILE A 111 0.17 -10.22 -17.40
CA ILE A 111 0.68 -11.00 -18.54
C ILE A 111 -0.03 -10.61 -19.83
N ALA A 112 -1.34 -10.33 -19.77
CA ALA A 112 -2.09 -9.82 -20.90
C ALA A 112 -1.61 -8.42 -21.32
N ALA A 113 -1.32 -7.55 -20.36
CA ALA A 113 -0.70 -6.24 -20.59
C ALA A 113 0.62 -6.36 -21.36
N ALA A 114 1.48 -7.28 -20.93
CA ALA A 114 2.77 -7.52 -21.59
C ALA A 114 2.62 -8.00 -23.03
N GLU A 115 1.66 -8.90 -23.30
CA GLU A 115 1.39 -9.38 -24.66
C GLU A 115 0.82 -8.28 -25.57
N ILE A 116 -0.06 -7.41 -25.04
CA ILE A 116 -0.59 -6.26 -25.76
C ILE A 116 0.54 -5.27 -26.10
N ALA A 117 1.37 -4.93 -25.11
CA ALA A 117 2.51 -4.03 -25.34
C ALA A 117 3.45 -4.57 -26.42
N LYS A 118 3.77 -5.87 -26.37
CA LYS A 118 4.59 -6.55 -27.37
C LYS A 118 3.96 -6.52 -28.77
N GLN A 119 2.67 -6.86 -28.90
CA GLN A 119 1.94 -6.88 -30.19
C GLN A 119 1.87 -5.49 -30.82
N ARG A 120 1.66 -4.46 -30.00
CA ARG A 120 1.58 -3.06 -30.45
C ARG A 120 2.94 -2.37 -30.56
N ARG A 121 4.03 -3.03 -30.11
CA ARG A 121 5.39 -2.49 -30.07
C ARG A 121 5.51 -1.17 -29.29
N VAL A 122 4.79 -1.09 -28.17
CA VAL A 122 4.80 0.05 -27.26
C VAL A 122 5.45 -0.33 -25.91
N PRO A 123 5.99 0.62 -25.13
CA PRO A 123 6.58 0.33 -23.84
C PRO A 123 5.54 -0.21 -22.85
N LEU A 124 5.99 -1.12 -21.97
CA LEU A 124 5.29 -1.61 -20.82
C LEU A 124 5.85 -0.97 -19.56
N HIS A 125 4.98 -0.45 -18.69
CA HIS A 125 5.31 0.04 -17.37
C HIS A 125 4.66 -0.84 -16.32
N LEU A 126 5.46 -1.39 -15.38
CA LEU A 126 5.02 -2.40 -14.42
C LEU A 126 5.19 -1.88 -12.99
N VAL A 127 4.11 -1.81 -12.22
CA VAL A 127 4.16 -1.60 -10.76
C VAL A 127 4.16 -2.94 -10.03
N VAL A 128 5.01 -3.03 -9.01
CA VAL A 128 5.08 -4.17 -8.10
C VAL A 128 4.91 -3.67 -6.68
N HIS A 129 3.77 -3.98 -6.06
CA HIS A 129 3.47 -3.57 -4.69
C HIS A 129 3.49 -4.73 -3.67
N ASP A 130 3.35 -5.98 -4.17
CA ASP A 130 3.49 -7.22 -3.39
C ASP A 130 4.43 -8.18 -4.10
N ASP A 131 5.02 -9.12 -3.39
CA ASP A 131 5.78 -10.22 -4.00
C ASP A 131 4.82 -11.24 -4.63
N TRP A 132 4.13 -10.79 -5.69
CA TRP A 132 3.03 -11.52 -6.32
C TRP A 132 3.35 -12.99 -6.62
N PRO A 133 4.50 -13.37 -7.19
CA PRO A 133 4.81 -14.78 -7.43
C PRO A 133 4.81 -15.66 -6.19
N ARG A 134 4.98 -15.07 -4.99
CA ARG A 134 4.99 -15.79 -3.71
C ARG A 134 3.66 -15.69 -2.97
N VAL A 135 3.01 -14.53 -2.99
CA VAL A 135 1.73 -14.33 -2.26
C VAL A 135 0.55 -14.95 -2.99
N ALA A 136 0.65 -15.18 -4.30
CA ALA A 136 -0.39 -15.87 -5.05
C ALA A 136 -0.49 -17.34 -4.62
N ASP A 137 -1.72 -17.78 -4.31
CA ASP A 137 -2.00 -19.18 -4.01
C ASP A 137 -1.95 -20.01 -5.31
N ILE A 138 -0.78 -20.59 -5.57
CA ILE A 138 -0.47 -21.33 -6.80
C ILE A 138 -0.05 -22.75 -6.43
N ALA A 139 -0.60 -23.73 -7.14
CA ALA A 139 -0.21 -25.12 -6.96
C ALA A 139 1.31 -25.29 -7.17
N PRO A 140 2.04 -25.99 -6.25
CA PRO A 140 3.51 -26.01 -6.21
C PRO A 140 4.17 -26.32 -7.55
N ARG A 141 3.60 -27.24 -8.33
CA ARG A 141 4.13 -27.64 -9.65
C ARG A 141 4.15 -26.53 -10.70
N PHE A 142 3.39 -25.44 -10.50
CA PHE A 142 3.33 -24.31 -11.44
C PHE A 142 4.12 -23.10 -10.97
N ARG A 143 4.64 -23.10 -9.73
CA ARG A 143 5.32 -21.91 -9.15
C ARG A 143 6.51 -21.47 -9.98
N ASN A 144 7.40 -22.39 -10.36
CA ASN A 144 8.57 -22.06 -11.16
C ASN A 144 8.20 -21.50 -12.54
N TRP A 145 7.19 -22.08 -13.18
CA TRP A 145 6.71 -21.60 -14.46
C TRP A 145 6.13 -20.16 -14.37
N ILE A 146 5.31 -19.90 -13.35
CA ILE A 146 4.74 -18.54 -13.16
C ILE A 146 5.83 -17.55 -12.80
N ASP A 147 6.77 -17.92 -11.97
CA ASP A 147 7.93 -17.09 -11.62
C ASP A 147 8.77 -16.73 -12.86
N GLU A 148 9.00 -17.69 -13.73
CA GLU A 148 9.67 -17.47 -15.02
C GLU A 148 8.89 -16.52 -15.93
N GLN A 149 7.55 -16.70 -16.04
CA GLN A 149 6.71 -15.78 -16.82
C GLN A 149 6.77 -14.37 -16.25
N PHE A 150 6.68 -14.23 -14.92
CA PHE A 150 6.79 -12.95 -14.27
C PHE A 150 8.17 -12.31 -14.49
N GLY A 151 9.26 -13.06 -14.32
CA GLY A 151 10.62 -12.59 -14.57
C GLY A 151 10.81 -12.13 -16.03
N ASN A 152 10.18 -12.81 -17.00
CA ASN A 152 10.21 -12.39 -18.40
C ASN A 152 9.52 -11.03 -18.60
N VAL A 153 8.33 -10.84 -18.03
CA VAL A 153 7.59 -9.57 -18.10
C VAL A 153 8.34 -8.47 -17.37
N TYR A 154 8.89 -8.77 -16.17
CA TYR A 154 9.68 -7.83 -15.39
C TYR A 154 10.91 -7.31 -16.16
N ARG A 155 11.66 -8.20 -16.81
CA ARG A 155 12.82 -7.81 -17.64
C ARG A 155 12.44 -6.99 -18.87
N GLN A 156 11.32 -7.32 -19.51
CA GLN A 156 10.83 -6.63 -20.71
C GLN A 156 10.22 -5.25 -20.43
N ALA A 157 9.75 -5.02 -19.21
CA ALA A 157 9.16 -3.73 -18.84
C ALA A 157 10.17 -2.59 -19.05
N ARG A 158 9.72 -1.49 -19.68
CA ARG A 158 10.52 -0.26 -19.88
C ARG A 158 10.83 0.37 -18.53
N SER A 159 9.81 0.51 -17.67
CA SER A 159 10.00 0.90 -16.27
C SER A 159 9.39 -0.14 -15.33
N ARG A 160 10.08 -0.39 -14.23
CA ARG A 160 9.71 -1.24 -13.11
C ARG A 160 9.63 -0.37 -11.89
N LEU A 161 8.48 -0.35 -11.23
CA LEU A 161 8.17 0.53 -10.11
C LEU A 161 7.89 -0.34 -8.87
N CYS A 162 8.82 -0.37 -7.94
CA CYS A 162 8.71 -1.11 -6.71
C CYS A 162 8.36 -0.18 -5.53
N VAL A 163 7.56 -0.65 -4.58
CA VAL A 163 7.09 0.18 -3.46
C VAL A 163 8.13 0.39 -2.36
N SER A 164 9.27 -0.28 -2.44
CA SER A 164 10.36 -0.09 -1.48
C SER A 164 11.74 -0.34 -2.10
N PRO A 165 12.81 0.25 -1.54
CA PRO A 165 14.18 -0.05 -1.95
C PRO A 165 14.54 -1.54 -1.75
N ALA A 166 13.99 -2.18 -0.72
CA ALA A 166 14.24 -3.60 -0.47
C ALA A 166 13.64 -4.49 -1.56
N MET A 167 12.42 -4.18 -2.00
CA MET A 167 11.76 -4.88 -3.13
C MET A 167 12.53 -4.67 -4.44
N SER A 168 12.99 -3.45 -4.71
CA SER A 168 13.80 -3.15 -5.89
C SER A 168 15.08 -3.99 -5.93
N ARG A 169 15.86 -4.01 -4.84
CA ARG A 169 17.08 -4.83 -4.72
C ARG A 169 16.80 -6.33 -4.83
N PHE A 170 15.72 -6.80 -4.21
CA PHE A 170 15.33 -8.21 -4.28
C PHE A 170 15.05 -8.66 -5.72
N TYR A 171 14.27 -7.88 -6.46
CA TYR A 171 13.93 -8.22 -7.84
C TYR A 171 15.08 -8.00 -8.82
N GLU A 172 15.95 -7.01 -8.58
CA GLU A 172 17.18 -6.85 -9.32
C GLU A 172 18.09 -8.09 -9.19
N GLY A 173 18.30 -8.57 -7.95
CA GLY A 173 19.05 -9.80 -7.69
C GLY A 173 18.40 -11.05 -8.30
N ARG A 174 17.05 -11.12 -8.33
CA ARG A 174 16.30 -12.27 -8.83
C ARG A 174 16.18 -12.31 -10.36
N TYR A 175 15.92 -11.17 -10.98
CA TYR A 175 15.60 -11.10 -12.41
C TYR A 175 16.62 -10.33 -13.24
N GLY A 176 17.66 -9.77 -12.62
CA GLY A 176 18.77 -9.11 -13.31
C GLY A 176 18.39 -7.75 -13.93
N ALA A 177 17.33 -7.10 -13.46
CA ALA A 177 16.91 -5.81 -13.97
C ALA A 177 16.56 -4.85 -12.81
N PRO A 178 17.14 -3.62 -12.80
CA PRO A 178 16.89 -2.64 -11.76
C PRO A 178 15.46 -2.08 -11.83
N ALA A 179 14.94 -1.60 -10.68
CA ALA A 179 13.67 -0.93 -10.59
C ALA A 179 13.80 0.43 -9.92
N ASN A 180 12.87 1.33 -10.23
CA ASN A 180 12.70 2.60 -9.54
C ASN A 180 11.78 2.41 -8.34
N VAL A 181 12.04 3.15 -7.27
CA VAL A 181 11.14 3.14 -6.10
C VAL A 181 10.04 4.17 -6.31
N ILE A 182 8.78 3.73 -6.12
CA ILE A 182 7.61 4.59 -6.06
C ILE A 182 6.84 4.30 -4.78
N TYR A 183 6.84 5.24 -3.86
CA TYR A 183 6.12 5.09 -2.60
C TYR A 183 4.61 5.28 -2.79
N PRO A 184 3.77 4.76 -1.86
CA PRO A 184 2.35 5.06 -1.84
C PRO A 184 2.11 6.57 -1.78
N SER A 185 1.18 7.08 -2.58
CA SER A 185 0.83 8.51 -2.61
C SER A 185 -0.29 8.82 -1.62
N ARG A 186 -0.29 10.03 -1.08
CA ARG A 186 -1.48 10.66 -0.49
C ARG A 186 -2.57 10.86 -1.56
N ALA A 187 -3.81 11.08 -1.13
CA ALA A 187 -4.86 11.50 -2.04
C ALA A 187 -4.55 12.88 -2.65
N ALA A 188 -5.03 13.15 -3.86
CA ALA A 188 -4.79 14.43 -4.54
C ALA A 188 -5.36 15.64 -3.79
N ASN A 189 -6.45 15.40 -3.04
CA ASN A 189 -7.14 16.40 -2.22
C ASN A 189 -6.83 16.25 -0.72
N ALA A 190 -5.76 15.54 -0.34
CA ALA A 190 -5.37 15.42 1.06
C ALA A 190 -5.01 16.81 1.63
N THR A 191 -5.55 17.10 2.79
CA THR A 191 -5.18 18.32 3.51
C THR A 191 -3.73 18.22 3.96
N GLU A 192 -2.89 19.16 3.56
CA GLU A 192 -1.50 19.26 4.02
C GLU A 192 -1.44 20.22 5.21
N PHE A 193 -0.67 19.88 6.24
CA PHE A 193 -0.46 20.69 7.42
C PHE A 193 0.99 21.15 7.51
N GLU A 194 1.19 22.42 7.86
CA GLU A 194 2.54 22.99 8.04
C GLU A 194 3.11 22.72 9.44
N LYS A 195 2.24 22.42 10.43
CA LYS A 195 2.62 22.26 11.83
C LYS A 195 1.93 21.05 12.45
N PRO A 196 2.61 20.38 13.41
CA PRO A 196 1.97 19.37 14.26
C PRO A 196 0.73 19.93 14.97
N PRO A 197 -0.21 19.07 15.40
CA PRO A 197 -1.35 19.52 16.20
C PRO A 197 -0.86 20.04 17.56
N ALA A 198 -1.46 21.16 18.03
CA ALA A 198 -1.08 21.80 19.29
C ALA A 198 -1.17 20.83 20.51
N ARG A 199 -2.09 19.88 20.44
CA ARG A 199 -2.31 18.85 21.47
C ARG A 199 -1.00 18.14 21.88
N ILE A 200 -0.17 17.74 20.93
CA ILE A 200 1.03 16.94 21.24
C ILE A 200 2.14 17.72 21.95
N GLY A 201 2.05 19.06 21.96
CA GLY A 201 2.95 19.94 22.74
C GLY A 201 2.54 20.16 24.18
N SER A 202 1.48 19.50 24.66
CA SER A 202 0.92 19.69 25.98
C SER A 202 0.96 18.41 26.81
N ASN A 203 0.99 18.55 28.14
CA ASN A 203 0.78 17.44 29.05
C ASN A 203 -0.71 17.13 29.12
N ASN A 204 -1.16 16.14 28.37
CA ASN A 204 -2.54 15.70 28.37
C ASN A 204 -2.82 14.81 29.60
N SER A 205 -4.04 14.84 30.10
CA SER A 205 -4.48 14.01 31.23
C SER A 205 -4.37 12.50 30.94
N GLN A 206 -4.45 12.14 29.66
CA GLN A 206 -4.32 10.75 29.23
C GLN A 206 -3.57 10.70 27.89
N PHE A 207 -2.47 9.99 27.86
CA PHE A 207 -1.67 9.77 26.64
C PHE A 207 -2.40 8.80 25.70
N THR A 208 -2.66 9.19 24.47
CA THR A 208 -3.48 8.46 23.52
C THR A 208 -2.68 8.06 22.28
N ILE A 209 -2.62 6.76 21.98
CA ILE A 209 -2.05 6.25 20.73
C ILE A 209 -3.17 5.73 19.85
N ALA A 210 -3.11 6.03 18.55
CA ALA A 210 -4.08 5.53 17.59
C ALA A 210 -3.46 4.58 16.56
N PHE A 211 -4.26 3.60 16.16
CA PHE A 211 -4.02 2.76 14.99
C PHE A 211 -5.20 2.92 14.02
N ALA A 212 -4.90 3.14 12.75
CA ALA A 212 -5.92 3.18 11.70
C ALA A 212 -5.55 2.21 10.56
N GLY A 213 -6.45 1.29 10.28
CA GLY A 213 -6.27 0.31 9.21
C GLY A 213 -6.91 -1.05 9.48
N THR A 214 -6.68 -1.97 8.56
CA THR A 214 -7.13 -3.35 8.70
C THR A 214 -6.14 -4.17 9.53
N ILE A 215 -6.65 -5.00 10.42
CA ILE A 215 -5.89 -6.00 11.18
C ILE A 215 -6.04 -7.33 10.43
N ASN A 216 -5.07 -7.67 9.61
CA ASN A 216 -5.15 -8.77 8.66
C ASN A 216 -4.19 -9.93 8.94
N SER A 217 -3.43 -9.88 10.04
CA SER A 217 -2.52 -10.96 10.42
C SER A 217 -2.43 -11.11 11.93
N GLN A 218 -2.07 -12.31 12.38
CA GLN A 218 -1.83 -12.61 13.79
C GLN A 218 -0.68 -11.74 14.34
N GLY A 219 0.33 -11.44 13.52
CA GLY A 219 1.43 -10.56 13.94
C GLY A 219 0.98 -9.14 14.29
N TYR A 220 -0.02 -8.60 13.58
CA TYR A 220 -0.60 -7.29 13.90
C TYR A 220 -1.43 -7.34 15.19
N ILE A 221 -2.17 -8.43 15.42
CA ILE A 221 -2.92 -8.64 16.67
C ILE A 221 -1.95 -8.61 17.85
N HIS A 222 -0.88 -9.41 17.80
CA HIS A 222 0.12 -9.47 18.88
C HIS A 222 0.79 -8.10 19.13
N ALA A 223 1.12 -7.36 18.07
CA ALA A 223 1.71 -6.04 18.22
C ALA A 223 0.75 -5.04 18.91
N LEU A 224 -0.55 -5.07 18.58
CA LEU A 224 -1.57 -4.23 19.20
C LEU A 224 -1.86 -4.65 20.65
N GLN A 225 -1.85 -5.94 20.97
CA GLN A 225 -1.97 -6.45 22.34
C GLN A 225 -0.78 -6.01 23.20
N ALA A 226 0.44 -6.06 22.66
CA ALA A 226 1.63 -5.55 23.33
C ALA A 226 1.51 -4.06 23.63
N LEU A 227 1.08 -3.25 22.64
CA LEU A 227 0.83 -1.82 22.85
C LEU A 227 -0.23 -1.56 23.91
N GLN A 228 -1.37 -2.26 23.84
CA GLN A 228 -2.46 -2.17 24.80
C GLN A 228 -1.99 -2.42 26.25
N SER A 229 -1.14 -3.45 26.41
CA SER A 229 -0.57 -3.79 27.72
C SER A 229 0.41 -2.72 28.23
N VAL A 230 1.22 -2.14 27.35
CA VAL A 230 2.16 -1.07 27.69
C VAL A 230 1.42 0.23 28.05
N LEU A 231 0.35 0.56 27.34
CA LEU A 231 -0.44 1.77 27.65
C LEU A 231 -1.07 1.77 29.02
N LYS A 232 -1.42 0.60 29.58
CA LYS A 232 -1.89 0.50 30.96
C LYS A 232 -0.87 1.03 31.99
N LEU A 233 0.43 0.86 31.72
CA LEU A 233 1.49 1.26 32.65
C LEU A 233 1.62 2.79 32.75
N VAL A 234 1.17 3.52 31.74
CA VAL A 234 1.21 4.99 31.68
C VAL A 234 -0.19 5.62 31.76
N ASN A 235 -1.20 4.86 32.17
CA ASN A 235 -2.62 5.27 32.14
C ASN A 235 -3.05 5.81 30.74
N GLY A 236 -2.51 5.19 29.70
CA GLY A 236 -2.76 5.59 28.31
C GLY A 236 -3.96 4.93 27.69
N ARG A 237 -4.39 5.44 26.55
CA ARG A 237 -5.56 4.96 25.78
C ARG A 237 -5.15 4.54 24.37
N LEU A 238 -5.78 3.48 23.86
CA LEU A 238 -5.63 3.00 22.47
C LEU A 238 -6.90 3.25 21.68
N LEU A 239 -6.79 3.94 20.54
CA LEU A 239 -7.88 4.12 19.58
C LEU A 239 -7.66 3.23 18.37
N LEU A 240 -8.68 2.40 18.02
CA LEU A 240 -8.64 1.49 16.88
C LEU A 240 -9.65 1.93 15.81
N PHE A 241 -9.15 2.51 14.72
CA PHE A 241 -9.95 2.92 13.56
C PHE A 241 -9.83 1.88 12.44
N GLY A 242 -10.94 1.52 11.83
CA GLY A 242 -10.98 0.58 10.72
C GLY A 242 -12.22 -0.29 10.71
N PRO A 243 -12.26 -1.35 9.89
CA PRO A 243 -13.42 -2.24 9.79
C PRO A 243 -13.57 -3.21 10.98
N LEU A 244 -12.75 -3.07 12.03
CA LEU A 244 -12.84 -3.86 13.25
C LEU A 244 -14.16 -3.55 13.98
N THR A 245 -14.91 -4.60 14.33
CA THR A 245 -16.11 -4.49 15.20
C THR A 245 -15.75 -4.80 16.65
N VAL A 246 -16.57 -4.36 17.59
CA VAL A 246 -16.38 -4.63 19.04
C VAL A 246 -16.31 -6.14 19.31
N ASP A 247 -17.21 -6.93 18.72
CA ASP A 247 -17.25 -8.37 18.90
C ASP A 247 -15.97 -9.07 18.41
N VAL A 248 -15.43 -8.62 17.27
CA VAL A 248 -14.17 -9.15 16.76
C VAL A 248 -12.99 -8.70 17.63
N ALA A 249 -12.99 -7.45 18.09
CA ALA A 249 -11.95 -6.96 19.01
C ALA A 249 -11.93 -7.79 20.31
N GLU A 250 -13.08 -8.14 20.85
CA GLU A 250 -13.20 -9.03 22.02
C GLU A 250 -12.62 -10.43 21.73
N GLN A 251 -12.98 -11.03 20.61
CA GLN A 251 -12.49 -12.35 20.22
C GLN A 251 -10.96 -12.41 20.04
N ILE A 252 -10.33 -11.31 19.63
CA ILE A 252 -8.88 -11.21 19.44
C ILE A 252 -8.15 -10.54 20.60
N GLY A 253 -8.81 -10.33 21.75
CA GLY A 253 -8.22 -9.77 22.97
C GLY A 253 -7.79 -8.30 22.87
N LEU A 254 -8.51 -7.49 22.09
CA LEU A 254 -8.32 -6.03 21.97
C LEU A 254 -9.51 -5.26 22.57
N ASN A 255 -10.01 -5.69 23.71
CA ASN A 255 -11.19 -5.15 24.40
C ASN A 255 -10.92 -4.66 25.82
N ASP A 256 -9.67 -4.33 26.13
CA ASP A 256 -9.34 -3.77 27.45
C ASP A 256 -10.03 -2.42 27.70
N PRO A 257 -10.30 -2.04 28.97
CA PRO A 257 -10.96 -0.76 29.30
C PRO A 257 -10.25 0.50 28.76
N ASN A 258 -8.94 0.40 28.46
CA ASN A 258 -8.17 1.49 27.87
C ASN A 258 -8.17 1.47 26.32
N THR A 259 -8.95 0.59 25.69
CA THR A 259 -9.03 0.44 24.23
C THR A 259 -10.44 0.80 23.74
N GLU A 260 -10.50 1.68 22.74
CA GLU A 260 -11.73 2.08 22.08
C GLU A 260 -11.73 1.65 20.61
N VAL A 261 -12.77 0.91 20.21
CA VAL A 261 -13.03 0.54 18.81
C VAL A 261 -13.88 1.62 18.18
N CYS A 262 -13.25 2.45 17.35
CA CYS A 262 -13.86 3.67 16.77
C CYS A 262 -14.60 3.42 15.44
N GLY A 263 -14.46 2.21 14.85
CA GLY A 263 -15.07 1.88 13.57
C GLY A 263 -14.43 2.55 12.36
N LEU A 264 -15.11 2.46 11.22
CA LEU A 264 -14.65 2.99 9.93
C LEU A 264 -15.16 4.41 9.74
N LEU A 265 -14.24 5.33 9.44
CA LEU A 265 -14.53 6.75 9.15
C LEU A 265 -14.12 7.09 7.71
N SER A 266 -14.64 8.20 7.19
CA SER A 266 -14.09 8.81 5.98
C SER A 266 -12.67 9.31 6.23
N SER A 267 -11.86 9.45 5.17
CA SER A 267 -10.47 9.92 5.33
C SER A 267 -10.38 11.29 6.00
N GLU A 268 -11.30 12.19 5.72
CA GLU A 268 -11.36 13.53 6.32
C GLU A 268 -11.71 13.46 7.81
N GLN A 269 -12.73 12.68 8.18
CA GLN A 269 -13.15 12.48 9.58
C GLN A 269 -12.05 11.79 10.39
N LEU A 270 -11.39 10.78 9.79
CA LEU A 270 -10.28 10.08 10.42
C LEU A 270 -9.11 11.04 10.70
N LEU A 271 -8.73 11.84 9.71
CA LEU A 271 -7.63 12.81 9.85
C LEU A 271 -7.93 13.83 10.95
N ALA A 272 -9.15 14.37 10.99
CA ALA A 272 -9.59 15.31 12.02
C ALA A 272 -9.51 14.68 13.42
N ARG A 273 -10.10 13.49 13.61
CA ARG A 273 -10.08 12.79 14.90
C ARG A 273 -8.67 12.39 15.36
N LEU A 274 -7.82 11.92 14.45
CA LEU A 274 -6.43 11.60 14.78
C LEU A 274 -5.71 12.83 15.32
N ARG A 275 -5.82 13.97 14.67
CA ARG A 275 -5.16 15.22 15.12
C ARG A 275 -5.75 15.80 16.40
N GLU A 276 -7.03 15.57 16.65
CA GLU A 276 -7.74 16.06 17.85
C GLU A 276 -7.51 15.15 19.06
N GLU A 277 -7.49 13.83 18.88
CA GLU A 277 -7.55 12.89 20.00
C GLU A 277 -6.26 12.11 20.26
N ALA A 278 -5.39 11.92 19.24
CA ALA A 278 -4.19 11.12 19.39
C ALA A 278 -2.95 11.96 19.70
N ASP A 279 -2.02 11.40 20.47
CA ASP A 279 -0.71 11.96 20.78
C ASP A 279 0.39 11.29 19.93
N ALA A 280 0.13 10.08 19.41
CA ALA A 280 1.02 9.35 18.51
C ALA A 280 0.26 8.32 17.67
N LEU A 281 0.88 7.84 16.60
CA LEU A 281 0.34 6.82 15.71
C LEU A 281 1.19 5.56 15.74
N PHE A 282 0.53 4.41 15.78
CA PHE A 282 1.19 3.11 15.83
C PHE A 282 1.24 2.43 14.46
N VAL A 283 2.44 2.00 14.06
CA VAL A 283 2.70 1.26 12.82
C VAL A 283 3.21 -0.13 13.19
N PRO A 284 2.31 -1.11 13.43
CA PRO A 284 2.71 -2.46 13.73
C PRO A 284 3.27 -3.16 12.48
N MET A 285 4.35 -3.93 12.68
CA MET A 285 4.90 -4.87 11.72
C MET A 285 4.94 -6.25 12.39
N SER A 286 4.84 -7.30 11.59
CA SER A 286 4.85 -8.67 12.12
C SER A 286 6.26 -9.14 12.46
N PHE A 287 6.41 -9.76 13.64
CA PHE A 287 7.62 -10.48 14.05
C PHE A 287 7.59 -11.97 13.66
N ALA A 288 6.47 -12.46 13.12
CA ALA A 288 6.34 -13.85 12.72
C ALA A 288 7.28 -14.18 11.54
N GLU A 289 8.02 -15.28 11.64
CA GLU A 289 8.94 -15.68 10.58
C GLU A 289 8.21 -16.00 9.25
N SER A 290 6.96 -16.50 9.32
CA SER A 290 6.09 -16.67 8.15
C SER A 290 5.87 -15.40 7.36
N ASP A 291 5.86 -14.24 8.01
CA ASP A 291 5.61 -12.94 7.41
C ASP A 291 6.89 -12.23 6.96
N ARG A 292 8.07 -12.76 7.31
CA ARG A 292 9.38 -12.13 7.09
C ARG A 292 9.57 -11.63 5.67
N GLY A 293 9.24 -12.45 4.67
CA GLY A 293 9.38 -12.08 3.26
C GLY A 293 8.57 -10.84 2.91
N ASN A 294 7.30 -10.83 3.32
CA ASN A 294 6.40 -9.68 3.11
C ASN A 294 6.87 -8.44 3.87
N MET A 295 7.20 -8.58 5.16
CA MET A 295 7.68 -7.47 6.00
C MET A 295 8.99 -6.86 5.47
N THR A 296 9.85 -7.66 4.83
CA THR A 296 11.09 -7.17 4.23
C THR A 296 10.86 -6.31 3.00
N MET A 297 9.89 -6.65 2.16
CA MET A 297 9.70 -6.08 0.83
C MET A 297 8.53 -5.10 0.73
N ALA A 298 7.36 -5.46 1.29
CA ALA A 298 6.18 -4.62 1.23
C ALA A 298 6.37 -3.33 2.07
N PHE A 299 5.85 -2.22 1.57
CA PHE A 299 5.89 -0.94 2.29
C PHE A 299 4.49 -0.61 2.83
N PRO A 300 4.33 -0.28 4.13
CA PRO A 300 3.02 -0.01 4.70
C PRO A 300 2.44 1.30 4.15
N SER A 301 1.42 1.19 3.31
CA SER A 301 0.78 2.32 2.65
C SER A 301 0.20 3.37 3.63
N LYS A 302 -0.13 2.96 4.85
CA LYS A 302 -0.61 3.86 5.90
C LYS A 302 0.39 4.97 6.28
N LEU A 303 1.69 4.77 6.06
CA LEU A 303 2.69 5.82 6.29
C LEU A 303 2.42 7.07 5.45
N ALA A 304 1.89 6.92 4.22
CA ALA A 304 1.52 8.07 3.40
C ALA A 304 0.44 8.94 4.07
N ASP A 305 -0.60 8.29 4.61
CA ASP A 305 -1.71 8.99 5.26
C ASP A 305 -1.37 9.40 6.72
N TYR A 306 -0.52 8.64 7.42
CA TYR A 306 -0.09 8.98 8.79
C TYR A 306 0.82 10.20 8.81
N THR A 307 1.75 10.30 7.89
CA THR A 307 2.71 11.41 7.87
C THR A 307 2.09 12.77 7.53
N VAL A 308 0.84 12.84 7.07
CA VAL A 308 0.15 14.13 6.90
C VAL A 308 -0.36 14.68 8.24
N THR A 309 -0.53 13.82 9.26
CA THR A 309 -1.11 14.24 10.54
C THR A 309 -0.19 15.12 11.37
N GLY A 310 1.12 15.01 11.20
CA GLY A 310 2.10 15.65 12.10
C GLY A 310 2.13 15.04 13.50
N LEU A 311 1.64 13.82 13.66
CA LEU A 311 1.74 13.04 14.90
C LEU A 311 3.01 12.19 14.92
N PRO A 312 3.67 12.00 16.05
CA PRO A 312 4.76 11.05 16.21
C PRO A 312 4.38 9.66 15.72
N LEU A 313 5.30 8.99 15.04
CA LEU A 313 5.12 7.61 14.60
C LEU A 313 5.90 6.66 15.50
N LEU A 314 5.24 5.58 15.96
CA LEU A 314 5.88 4.45 16.61
C LEU A 314 5.88 3.28 15.63
N ILE A 315 7.03 2.96 15.06
CA ILE A 315 7.19 1.82 14.14
C ILE A 315 7.73 0.65 14.95
N TYR A 316 6.84 -0.31 15.23
CA TYR A 316 7.15 -1.50 16.02
C TYR A 316 7.29 -2.72 15.12
N GLY A 317 8.51 -3.21 14.98
CA GLY A 317 8.80 -4.34 14.11
C GLY A 317 10.28 -4.71 14.03
N PRO A 318 10.61 -5.88 13.47
CA PRO A 318 11.98 -6.35 13.38
C PRO A 318 12.82 -5.50 12.40
N ALA A 319 14.15 -5.47 12.65
CA ALA A 319 15.13 -4.68 11.89
C ALA A 319 15.09 -4.88 10.36
N TYR A 320 14.65 -6.05 9.92
CA TYR A 320 14.57 -6.34 8.48
C TYR A 320 13.36 -5.71 7.78
N CYS A 321 12.37 -5.21 8.52
CA CYS A 321 11.16 -4.61 7.92
C CYS A 321 11.47 -3.36 7.10
N SER A 322 10.77 -3.21 6.00
CA SER A 322 10.91 -2.07 5.08
C SER A 322 10.62 -0.72 5.77
N ALA A 323 9.59 -0.67 6.64
CA ALA A 323 9.25 0.53 7.40
C ALA A 323 10.34 0.91 8.41
N VAL A 324 10.93 -0.08 9.12
CA VAL A 324 12.04 0.13 10.05
C VAL A 324 13.27 0.68 9.31
N LYS A 325 13.61 0.09 8.17
CA LYS A 325 14.73 0.58 7.34
C LYS A 325 14.48 2.00 6.84
N TRP A 326 13.27 2.26 6.33
CA TRP A 326 12.90 3.60 5.88
C TRP A 326 13.01 4.64 7.00
N ALA A 327 12.57 4.32 8.22
CA ALA A 327 12.68 5.23 9.35
C ALA A 327 14.14 5.47 9.77
N ARG A 328 14.99 4.46 9.70
CA ARG A 328 16.43 4.60 9.95
C ARG A 328 17.15 5.44 8.89
N ASP A 329 16.73 5.32 7.63
CA ASP A 329 17.24 6.14 6.52
C ASP A 329 16.75 7.62 6.64
N ASN A 330 15.75 7.89 7.48
CA ASN A 330 15.16 9.21 7.74
C ASN A 330 15.16 9.54 9.26
N PRO A 331 16.31 9.82 9.88
CA PRO A 331 16.42 10.03 11.31
C PRO A 331 15.42 11.05 11.86
N GLY A 332 14.83 10.74 13.01
CA GLY A 332 13.84 11.59 13.69
C GLY A 332 12.41 11.53 13.12
N VAL A 333 12.14 10.68 12.10
CA VAL A 333 10.78 10.54 11.55
C VAL A 333 9.88 9.65 12.40
N ALA A 334 10.46 8.76 13.21
CA ALA A 334 9.72 7.83 14.05
C ALA A 334 10.56 7.33 15.22
N GLU A 335 9.87 6.87 16.26
CA GLU A 335 10.43 5.94 17.23
C GLU A 335 10.50 4.55 16.60
N VAL A 336 11.71 4.03 16.42
CA VAL A 336 11.95 2.68 15.86
C VAL A 336 12.11 1.69 16.99
N ILE A 337 11.20 0.73 17.06
CA ILE A 337 11.03 -0.15 18.21
C ILE A 337 11.12 -1.60 17.73
N GLU A 338 12.08 -2.37 18.27
CA GLU A 338 12.36 -3.74 17.83
C GLU A 338 12.11 -4.79 18.92
N SER A 339 11.68 -4.37 20.11
CA SER A 339 11.41 -5.25 21.25
C SER A 339 10.28 -4.72 22.12
N GLU A 340 9.68 -5.57 22.95
CA GLU A 340 8.66 -5.14 23.91
C GLU A 340 9.22 -4.21 24.99
N SER A 341 10.47 -4.40 25.42
CA SER A 341 11.13 -3.46 26.33
C SER A 341 11.27 -2.08 25.71
N GLY A 342 11.74 -2.02 24.44
CA GLY A 342 11.82 -0.77 23.70
C GLY A 342 10.45 -0.11 23.49
N LEU A 343 9.37 -0.91 23.29
CA LEU A 343 8.02 -0.37 23.19
C LEU A 343 7.59 0.32 24.50
N ARG A 344 7.90 -0.27 25.63
CA ARG A 344 7.62 0.30 26.95
C ARG A 344 8.38 1.60 27.18
N GLU A 345 9.67 1.62 26.85
CA GLU A 345 10.52 2.80 26.98
C GLU A 345 10.06 3.94 26.06
N ALA A 346 9.78 3.67 24.79
CA ALA A 346 9.30 4.66 23.82
C ALA A 346 7.95 5.26 24.23
N VAL A 347 6.99 4.43 24.66
CA VAL A 347 5.67 4.90 25.11
C VAL A 347 5.81 5.76 26.36
N ALA A 348 6.61 5.34 27.35
CA ALA A 348 6.86 6.12 28.57
C ALA A 348 7.54 7.46 28.25
N SER A 349 8.55 7.46 27.37
CA SER A 349 9.24 8.67 26.93
C SER A 349 8.27 9.64 26.25
N LEU A 350 7.50 9.19 25.27
CA LEU A 350 6.55 10.05 24.57
C LEU A 350 5.44 10.58 25.50
N ALA A 351 4.99 9.79 26.47
CA ALA A 351 3.98 10.25 27.43
C ALA A 351 4.50 11.43 28.30
N GLN A 352 5.80 11.42 28.65
CA GLN A 352 6.41 12.37 29.58
C GLN A 352 7.04 13.60 28.91
N HIS A 353 7.38 13.54 27.60
CA HIS A 353 8.17 14.58 26.90
C HIS A 353 7.40 15.19 25.71
N PRO A 354 6.57 16.22 25.95
CA PRO A 354 5.83 16.92 24.89
C PRO A 354 6.74 17.52 23.79
N GLU A 355 7.91 18.05 24.21
CA GLU A 355 8.92 18.60 23.30
C GLU A 355 9.46 17.57 22.32
N HIS A 356 9.62 16.32 22.77
CA HIS A 356 10.03 15.22 21.91
C HIS A 356 8.92 14.85 20.91
N ARG A 357 7.65 14.83 21.35
CA ARG A 357 6.51 14.65 20.45
C ARG A 357 6.45 15.71 19.36
N LEU A 358 6.66 16.99 19.71
CA LEU A 358 6.68 18.09 18.73
C LEU A 358 7.83 17.96 17.74
N ALA A 359 9.02 17.59 18.18
CA ALA A 359 10.17 17.38 17.29
C ALA A 359 9.91 16.27 16.28
N LEU A 360 9.42 15.10 16.73
CA LEU A 360 9.03 13.99 15.87
C LEU A 360 7.90 14.41 14.91
N GLY A 361 6.85 15.05 15.42
CA GLY A 361 5.70 15.47 14.59
C GLY A 361 6.09 16.45 13.49
N THR A 362 7.01 17.38 13.77
CA THR A 362 7.57 18.29 12.76
C THR A 362 8.32 17.52 11.68
N ARG A 363 9.20 16.61 12.10
CA ARG A 363 9.99 15.79 11.16
C ARG A 363 9.11 14.86 10.32
N VAL A 364 8.03 14.33 10.90
CA VAL A 364 7.02 13.52 10.20
C VAL A 364 6.39 14.30 9.04
N LEU A 365 6.03 15.57 9.23
CA LEU A 365 5.46 16.40 8.15
C LEU A 365 6.47 16.62 7.02
N GLU A 366 7.72 17.00 7.35
CA GLU A 366 8.78 17.26 6.37
C GLU A 366 9.05 16.02 5.49
N VAL A 367 9.38 14.90 6.14
CA VAL A 367 9.71 13.66 5.45
C VAL A 367 8.48 13.12 4.71
N GLY A 368 7.30 13.21 5.33
CA GLY A 368 6.06 12.76 4.68
C GLY A 368 5.72 13.56 3.41
N TYR A 369 5.99 14.86 3.40
CA TYR A 369 5.83 15.68 2.20
C TYR A 369 6.81 15.28 1.09
N GLU A 370 8.06 15.04 1.44
CA GLU A 370 9.12 14.66 0.50
C GLU A 370 8.82 13.31 -0.19
N TYR A 371 8.36 12.30 0.57
CA TYR A 371 8.18 10.95 0.06
C TYR A 371 6.78 10.65 -0.44
N PHE A 372 5.72 11.22 0.16
CA PHE A 372 4.35 10.75 -0.03
C PHE A 372 3.39 11.83 -0.54
N SER A 373 3.81 13.10 -0.66
CA SER A 373 2.94 14.13 -1.23
C SER A 373 2.50 13.72 -2.63
N HIS A 374 1.23 13.98 -2.95
CA HIS A 374 0.67 13.59 -4.24
C HIS A 374 1.48 14.18 -5.41
N ALA A 375 1.84 15.46 -5.33
CA ALA A 375 2.62 16.14 -6.36
C ALA A 375 3.98 15.46 -6.62
N ARG A 376 4.68 15.06 -5.54
CA ARG A 376 6.00 14.44 -5.65
C ARG A 376 5.93 13.06 -6.27
N VAL A 377 4.99 12.22 -5.82
CA VAL A 377 4.80 10.86 -6.38
C VAL A 377 4.36 10.94 -7.84
N GLN A 378 3.47 11.87 -8.19
CA GLN A 378 3.06 12.13 -9.57
C GLN A 378 4.23 12.56 -10.46
N GLN A 379 5.08 13.44 -9.97
CA GLN A 379 6.28 13.87 -10.71
C GLN A 379 7.17 12.67 -11.06
N VAL A 380 7.47 11.81 -10.08
CA VAL A 380 8.28 10.59 -10.30
C VAL A 380 7.59 9.67 -11.30
N PHE A 381 6.28 9.41 -11.13
CA PHE A 381 5.52 8.56 -12.02
C PHE A 381 5.53 9.07 -13.46
N HIS A 382 5.24 10.35 -13.68
CA HIS A 382 5.21 10.95 -15.00
C HIS A 382 6.58 10.96 -15.68
N GLN A 383 7.66 11.19 -14.93
CA GLN A 383 9.03 11.09 -15.45
C GLN A 383 9.34 9.68 -15.97
N LEU A 384 8.94 8.65 -15.19
CA LEU A 384 9.18 7.25 -15.56
C LEU A 384 8.35 6.76 -16.75
N LEU A 385 7.16 7.35 -16.98
CA LEU A 385 6.33 7.07 -18.16
C LEU A 385 6.85 7.77 -19.42
N SER A 386 7.59 8.87 -19.27
CA SER A 386 8.10 9.68 -20.39
C SER A 386 9.53 9.32 -20.80
N ALA A 387 10.22 8.48 -19.99
CA ALA A 387 11.59 7.99 -20.26
C ALA A 387 11.56 6.78 -21.20
#